data_560ca23e5c74a5d885619735d93978b8
#
_entry.id   560ca23e5c74a5d885619735d93978b8
#
_cell.length_a   1.000
_cell.length_b   1.000
_cell.length_c   1.000
_cell.angle_alpha   90.00
_cell.angle_beta   90.00
_cell.angle_gamma   90.00
#
_symmetry.space_group_name_H-M   'P 1'
#
loop_
_entity.id
_entity.type
_entity.pdbx_description
1 polymer ?
#
loop_
_entity_poly.entity_id
_entity_poly.type
_entity_poly.pdbx_seq_one_letter_code
_entity_poly.pdbx_strand_id
1 'polypeptide(L)'
;MPGYQVKLEHIAIEGVHDLVIRSLLDRQQFSDPQGEAHDLGISSATWPLFGLLWPSGAELAARMALRPVIAGSRILEIGCGLALASLVGHRLGNDMTASDCHPLAAAFLLENLRLNNLPPMKYRHGDWRLAPPHSTRVLVHGFFDLIIGSDLLYERDDDAHLAGFIGRHAAVGAEVWIVDPNRSNRPAFNRQMANEGFSMQEEKL
;
A
#
# COMPACT_ATOMS: atom_id res chain seq x y z
N MET A 1 16.17 -10.82 -19.10
CA MET A 1 15.54 -9.49 -18.94
C MET A 1 14.19 -9.73 -18.28
N PRO A 2 13.75 -8.89 -17.35
CA PRO A 2 12.37 -8.99 -16.85
C PRO A 2 11.43 -8.86 -18.06
N GLY A 3 10.35 -9.63 -18.10
CA GLY A 3 9.37 -9.62 -19.20
C GLY A 3 8.48 -8.38 -19.22
N TYR A 4 8.86 -7.28 -18.52
CA TYR A 4 8.14 -6.00 -18.45
C TYR A 4 9.10 -4.83 -18.58
N GLN A 5 8.56 -3.67 -18.96
CA GLN A 5 9.31 -2.42 -19.13
C GLN A 5 8.98 -1.45 -17.98
N VAL A 6 9.95 -0.61 -17.64
CA VAL A 6 9.85 0.38 -16.57
C VAL A 6 10.26 1.75 -17.06
N LYS A 7 9.83 2.78 -16.35
CA LYS A 7 10.24 4.18 -16.51
C LYS A 7 10.64 4.77 -15.17
N LEU A 8 11.33 5.89 -15.19
CA LEU A 8 11.62 6.72 -14.02
C LEU A 8 10.80 8.00 -14.13
N GLU A 9 10.16 8.38 -13.04
CA GLU A 9 9.34 9.59 -12.94
C GLU A 9 9.75 10.39 -11.73
N HIS A 10 9.76 11.72 -11.87
CA HIS A 10 9.93 12.64 -10.76
C HIS A 10 8.55 13.05 -10.26
N ILE A 11 8.27 12.74 -9.02
CA ILE A 11 6.97 12.98 -8.39
C ILE A 11 7.13 14.07 -7.35
N ALA A 12 6.53 15.22 -7.65
CA ALA A 12 6.42 16.30 -6.68
C ALA A 12 5.41 15.92 -5.60
N ILE A 13 5.82 16.05 -4.35
CA ILE A 13 4.94 15.86 -3.18
C ILE A 13 4.94 17.17 -2.40
N GLU A 14 3.76 17.73 -2.18
CA GLU A 14 3.62 18.98 -1.45
C GLU A 14 4.24 18.89 -0.04
N GLY A 15 5.06 19.86 0.32
CA GLY A 15 5.67 19.96 1.64
C GLY A 15 6.95 19.17 1.86
N VAL A 16 7.42 18.37 0.87
CA VAL A 16 8.68 17.60 0.97
C VAL A 16 9.42 17.60 -0.37
N HIS A 17 10.68 17.11 -0.35
CA HIS A 17 11.44 16.93 -1.58
C HIS A 17 10.80 15.88 -2.50
N ASP A 18 10.90 16.10 -3.80
CA ASP A 18 10.45 15.20 -4.85
C ASP A 18 10.97 13.77 -4.64
N LEU A 19 10.21 12.82 -5.11
CA LEU A 19 10.60 11.41 -5.19
C LEU A 19 10.96 11.05 -6.63
N VAL A 20 12.02 10.26 -6.80
CA VAL A 20 12.30 9.56 -8.06
C VAL A 20 11.72 8.15 -7.95
N ILE A 21 10.76 7.84 -8.79
CA ILE A 21 10.02 6.58 -8.72
C ILE A 21 10.24 5.76 -9.99
N ARG A 22 10.70 4.52 -9.81
CA ARG A 22 10.66 3.49 -10.82
C ARG A 22 9.26 2.88 -10.82
N SER A 23 8.56 3.02 -11.94
CA SER A 23 7.23 2.48 -12.18
C SER A 23 7.23 1.57 -13.42
N LEU A 24 6.16 0.81 -13.62
CA LEU A 24 5.90 0.15 -14.91
C LEU A 24 5.69 1.20 -15.99
N LEU A 25 6.07 0.88 -17.23
CA LEU A 25 5.91 1.80 -18.36
C LEU A 25 4.44 2.19 -18.55
N ASP A 26 3.55 1.19 -18.53
CA ASP A 26 2.11 1.36 -18.73
C ASP A 26 1.31 0.16 -18.18
N ARG A 27 -0.01 0.17 -18.40
CA ARG A 27 -0.95 -0.89 -17.98
C ARG A 27 -0.89 -2.17 -18.81
N GLN A 28 -0.12 -2.21 -19.88
CA GLN A 28 -0.03 -3.37 -20.78
C GLN A 28 1.11 -4.31 -20.38
N GLN A 29 1.88 -3.94 -19.36
CA GLN A 29 2.96 -4.77 -18.85
C GLN A 29 2.40 -6.01 -18.15
N PHE A 30 2.98 -7.16 -18.46
CA PHE A 30 2.70 -8.43 -17.78
C PHE A 30 3.92 -9.34 -17.84
N SER A 31 4.29 -9.96 -16.72
CA SER A 31 5.32 -10.99 -16.67
C SER A 31 5.16 -11.82 -15.39
N ASP A 32 4.86 -13.10 -15.57
CA ASP A 32 4.73 -14.05 -14.46
C ASP A 32 5.36 -15.39 -14.83
N PRO A 33 6.70 -15.44 -15.09
CA PRO A 33 7.37 -16.62 -15.61
C PRO A 33 7.41 -17.81 -14.64
N GLN A 34 7.28 -17.55 -13.32
CA GLN A 34 7.21 -18.58 -12.28
C GLN A 34 5.79 -18.89 -11.81
N GLY A 35 4.78 -18.19 -12.31
CA GLY A 35 3.39 -18.37 -11.89
C GLY A 35 3.06 -17.81 -10.49
N GLU A 36 3.96 -17.03 -9.89
CA GLU A 36 3.75 -16.52 -8.53
C GLU A 36 2.53 -15.60 -8.40
N ALA A 37 2.29 -14.76 -9.42
CA ALA A 37 1.13 -13.89 -9.42
C ALA A 37 -0.17 -14.71 -9.64
N HIS A 38 -0.12 -15.69 -10.53
CA HIS A 38 -1.24 -16.62 -10.75
C HIS A 38 -1.62 -17.37 -9.46
N ASP A 39 -0.64 -17.89 -8.73
CA ASP A 39 -0.86 -18.63 -7.47
C ASP A 39 -1.47 -17.76 -6.37
N LEU A 40 -1.28 -16.44 -6.45
CA LEU A 40 -1.90 -15.44 -5.59
C LEU A 40 -3.27 -14.97 -6.09
N GLY A 41 -3.75 -15.50 -7.22
CA GLY A 41 -5.01 -15.09 -7.84
C GLY A 41 -4.96 -13.72 -8.52
N ILE A 42 -3.75 -13.21 -8.81
CA ILE A 42 -3.55 -11.94 -9.53
C ILE A 42 -3.70 -12.19 -11.02
N SER A 43 -4.77 -11.66 -11.62
CA SER A 43 -5.03 -11.79 -13.05
C SER A 43 -4.07 -10.93 -13.89
N SER A 44 -3.94 -11.24 -15.19
CA SER A 44 -3.15 -10.41 -16.11
C SER A 44 -3.66 -8.97 -16.22
N ALA A 45 -4.96 -8.74 -15.97
CA ALA A 45 -5.56 -7.40 -15.98
C ALA A 45 -5.23 -6.59 -14.71
N THR A 46 -5.11 -7.27 -13.56
CA THR A 46 -4.78 -6.63 -12.27
C THR A 46 -3.28 -6.61 -11.99
N TRP A 47 -2.51 -7.46 -12.66
CA TRP A 47 -1.06 -7.57 -12.46
C TRP A 47 -0.31 -6.23 -12.54
N PRO A 48 -0.53 -5.34 -13.52
CA PRO A 48 0.25 -4.10 -13.62
C PRO A 48 -0.13 -3.05 -12.58
N LEU A 49 -1.25 -3.21 -11.86
CA LEU A 49 -1.81 -2.15 -11.01
C LEU A 49 -0.87 -1.74 -9.87
N PHE A 50 -0.10 -2.69 -9.29
CA PHE A 50 0.86 -2.42 -8.24
C PHE A 50 1.97 -1.46 -8.66
N GLY A 51 2.36 -1.50 -9.92
CA GLY A 51 3.53 -0.82 -10.48
C GLY A 51 3.22 0.52 -11.16
N LEU A 52 2.03 1.06 -10.98
CA LEU A 52 1.58 2.32 -11.58
C LEU A 52 1.39 3.40 -10.51
N LEU A 53 1.56 4.65 -10.93
CA LEU A 53 1.25 5.80 -10.10
C LEU A 53 -0.25 6.11 -10.18
N TRP A 54 -0.87 6.24 -9.02
CA TRP A 54 -2.28 6.57 -8.87
C TRP A 54 -2.44 7.91 -8.17
N PRO A 55 -3.40 8.76 -8.58
CA PRO A 55 -3.62 10.07 -7.94
C PRO A 55 -3.83 9.98 -6.42
N SER A 56 -4.62 9.02 -5.95
CA SER A 56 -4.86 8.83 -4.51
C SER A 56 -3.58 8.49 -3.72
N GLY A 57 -2.58 7.86 -4.37
CA GLY A 57 -1.28 7.60 -3.76
C GLY A 57 -0.47 8.88 -3.53
N ALA A 58 -0.54 9.85 -4.45
CA ALA A 58 0.08 11.15 -4.29
C ALA A 58 -0.58 11.96 -3.17
N GLU A 59 -1.92 11.95 -3.09
CA GLU A 59 -2.68 12.60 -2.03
C GLU A 59 -2.35 12.00 -0.64
N LEU A 60 -2.28 10.67 -0.55
CA LEU A 60 -1.89 10.00 0.69
C LEU A 60 -0.45 10.37 1.09
N ALA A 61 0.46 10.46 0.13
CA ALA A 61 1.84 10.87 0.37
C ALA A 61 1.93 12.33 0.84
N ALA A 62 1.15 13.24 0.28
CA ALA A 62 1.05 14.63 0.72
C ALA A 62 0.50 14.72 2.16
N ARG A 63 -0.52 13.94 2.49
CA ARG A 63 -1.05 13.86 3.86
C ARG A 63 0.00 13.33 4.85
N MET A 64 0.78 12.32 4.44
CA MET A 64 1.91 11.82 5.24
C MET A 64 3.01 12.85 5.43
N ALA A 65 3.25 13.72 4.45
CA ALA A 65 4.23 14.81 4.55
C ALA A 65 3.87 15.81 5.66
N LEU A 66 2.59 16.02 5.91
CA LEU A 66 2.08 16.95 6.93
C LEU A 66 1.96 16.32 8.33
N ARG A 67 2.07 14.99 8.43
CA ARG A 67 1.91 14.30 9.71
C ARG A 67 3.14 14.50 10.59
N PRO A 68 2.98 14.97 11.84
CA PRO A 68 4.10 15.02 12.78
C PRO A 68 4.62 13.62 13.10
N VAL A 69 5.93 13.48 13.25
CA VAL A 69 6.53 12.22 13.71
C VAL A 69 6.20 12.02 15.19
N ILE A 70 5.59 10.88 15.49
CA ILE A 70 5.24 10.49 16.86
C ILE A 70 6.17 9.35 17.28
N ALA A 71 6.97 9.57 18.30
CA ALA A 71 7.92 8.59 18.80
C ALA A 71 7.20 7.30 19.24
N GLY A 72 7.67 6.15 18.75
CA GLY A 72 7.10 4.85 19.06
C GLY A 72 5.85 4.48 18.25
N SER A 73 5.27 5.41 17.49
CA SER A 73 4.14 5.13 16.60
C SER A 73 4.58 4.29 15.41
N ARG A 74 3.91 3.16 15.20
CA ARG A 74 4.15 2.22 14.09
C ARG A 74 3.10 2.44 13.01
N ILE A 75 3.54 2.55 11.78
CA ILE A 75 2.67 2.83 10.64
C ILE A 75 2.74 1.69 9.63
N LEU A 76 1.59 1.22 9.16
CA LEU A 76 1.46 0.21 8.12
C LEU A 76 0.80 0.81 6.87
N GLU A 77 1.46 0.76 5.73
CA GLU A 77 0.82 0.99 4.44
C GLU A 77 0.41 -0.36 3.83
N ILE A 78 -0.89 -0.50 3.55
CA ILE A 78 -1.49 -1.69 2.94
C ILE A 78 -1.78 -1.46 1.46
N GLY A 79 -1.56 -2.50 0.61
CA GLY A 79 -1.66 -2.36 -0.84
C GLY A 79 -0.75 -1.25 -1.36
N CYS A 80 0.49 -1.22 -0.88
CA CYS A 80 1.38 -0.08 -1.05
C CYS A 80 1.80 0.17 -2.51
N GLY A 81 1.73 -0.84 -3.38
CA GLY A 81 2.19 -0.73 -4.77
C GLY A 81 3.60 -0.17 -4.87
N LEU A 82 3.74 1.07 -5.34
CA LEU A 82 5.02 1.80 -5.42
C LEU A 82 5.41 2.49 -4.10
N ALA A 83 4.58 2.43 -3.08
CA ALA A 83 4.82 2.86 -1.70
C ALA A 83 5.16 4.36 -1.52
N LEU A 84 4.50 5.27 -2.27
CA LEU A 84 4.78 6.70 -2.19
C LEU A 84 4.66 7.24 -0.78
N ALA A 85 3.55 6.94 -0.09
CA ALA A 85 3.31 7.41 1.27
C ALA A 85 4.30 6.83 2.27
N SER A 86 4.66 5.54 2.12
CA SER A 86 5.72 4.92 2.92
C SER A 86 7.08 5.56 2.71
N LEU A 87 7.47 5.88 1.47
CA LEU A 87 8.74 6.55 1.16
C LEU A 87 8.82 7.94 1.81
N VAL A 88 7.72 8.71 1.74
CA VAL A 88 7.63 10.02 2.40
C VAL A 88 7.73 9.87 3.92
N GLY A 89 6.89 9.01 4.52
CA GLY A 89 6.89 8.78 5.96
C GLY A 89 8.24 8.31 6.48
N HIS A 90 8.90 7.39 5.76
CA HIS A 90 10.22 6.86 6.09
C HIS A 90 11.32 7.95 6.02
N ARG A 91 11.29 8.79 4.97
CA ARG A 91 12.20 9.95 4.82
C ARG A 91 12.08 10.91 6.00
N LEU A 92 10.87 11.09 6.53
CA LEU A 92 10.61 11.97 7.68
C LEU A 92 10.95 11.32 9.04
N GLY A 93 11.34 10.04 9.07
CA GLY A 93 11.74 9.34 10.28
C GLY A 93 10.61 8.57 10.99
N ASN A 94 9.46 8.37 10.35
CA ASN A 94 8.42 7.50 10.90
C ASN A 94 8.81 6.01 10.83
N ASP A 95 8.34 5.20 11.79
CA ASP A 95 8.49 3.73 11.77
C ASP A 95 7.48 3.12 10.79
N MET A 96 7.88 3.09 9.51
CA MET A 96 7.06 2.61 8.41
C MET A 96 7.23 1.11 8.17
N THR A 97 6.12 0.44 7.88
CA THR A 97 6.09 -0.90 7.28
C THR A 97 5.22 -0.81 6.02
N ALA A 98 5.78 -1.09 4.86
CA ALA A 98 5.03 -1.22 3.62
C ALA A 98 4.56 -2.65 3.41
N SER A 99 3.36 -2.85 2.87
CA SER A 99 2.87 -4.19 2.55
C SER A 99 2.04 -4.24 1.27
N ASP A 100 2.21 -5.33 0.53
CA ASP A 100 1.46 -5.62 -0.68
C ASP A 100 1.39 -7.13 -0.89
N CYS A 101 0.39 -7.61 -1.64
CA CYS A 101 0.30 -9.01 -2.03
C CYS A 101 1.08 -9.30 -3.31
N HIS A 102 1.40 -8.28 -4.13
CA HIS A 102 2.05 -8.49 -5.41
C HIS A 102 3.51 -8.95 -5.25
N PRO A 103 3.97 -10.01 -5.97
CA PRO A 103 5.29 -10.60 -5.78
C PRO A 103 6.46 -9.64 -6.08
N LEU A 104 6.26 -8.65 -6.96
CA LEU A 104 7.29 -7.67 -7.32
C LEU A 104 7.30 -6.40 -6.46
N ALA A 105 6.30 -6.15 -5.61
CA ALA A 105 6.21 -4.91 -4.84
C ALA A 105 7.45 -4.66 -3.97
N ALA A 106 7.96 -5.69 -3.29
CA ALA A 106 9.19 -5.59 -2.49
C ALA A 106 10.40 -5.15 -3.30
N ALA A 107 10.56 -5.70 -4.52
CA ALA A 107 11.69 -5.36 -5.39
C ALA A 107 11.59 -3.93 -5.93
N PHE A 108 10.37 -3.46 -6.23
CA PHE A 108 10.14 -2.07 -6.64
C PHE A 108 10.39 -1.12 -5.48
N LEU A 109 9.93 -1.42 -4.27
CA LEU A 109 10.22 -0.64 -3.06
C LEU A 109 11.71 -0.52 -2.81
N LEU A 110 12.47 -1.62 -2.85
CA LEU A 110 13.91 -1.61 -2.63
C LEU A 110 14.62 -0.68 -3.62
N GLU A 111 14.26 -0.73 -4.89
CA GLU A 111 14.84 0.15 -5.91
C GLU A 111 14.41 1.61 -5.71
N ASN A 112 13.16 1.87 -5.33
CA ASN A 112 12.68 3.21 -5.06
C ASN A 112 13.35 3.82 -3.81
N LEU A 113 13.66 3.03 -2.79
CA LEU A 113 14.48 3.47 -1.66
C LEU A 113 15.89 3.87 -2.14
N ARG A 114 16.53 3.03 -2.96
CA ARG A 114 17.88 3.31 -3.53
C ARG A 114 17.90 4.59 -4.37
N LEU A 115 16.92 4.78 -5.24
CA LEU A 115 16.82 5.97 -6.12
C LEU A 115 16.66 7.28 -5.31
N ASN A 116 16.10 7.18 -4.12
CA ASN A 116 15.87 8.33 -3.24
C ASN A 116 16.91 8.46 -2.11
N ASN A 117 17.99 7.66 -2.13
CA ASN A 117 19.03 7.62 -1.10
C ASN A 117 18.46 7.39 0.31
N LEU A 118 17.42 6.56 0.43
CA LEU A 118 16.80 6.21 1.70
C LEU A 118 17.37 4.89 2.23
N PRO A 119 17.50 4.75 3.55
CA PRO A 119 17.89 3.48 4.17
C PRO A 119 16.84 2.40 3.94
N PRO A 120 17.18 1.11 4.15
CA PRO A 120 16.21 0.02 4.07
C PRO A 120 15.00 0.26 4.97
N MET A 121 13.81 -0.11 4.48
CA MET A 121 12.54 -0.03 5.19
C MET A 121 11.93 -1.42 5.36
N LYS A 122 11.09 -1.60 6.39
CA LYS A 122 10.37 -2.84 6.61
C LYS A 122 9.36 -3.08 5.48
N TYR A 123 9.42 -4.27 4.89
CA TYR A 123 8.40 -4.76 3.96
C TYR A 123 7.83 -6.08 4.48
N ARG A 124 6.52 -6.29 4.31
CA ARG A 124 5.82 -7.51 4.66
C ARG A 124 4.81 -7.87 3.57
N HIS A 125 4.67 -9.17 3.31
CA HIS A 125 3.61 -9.60 2.40
C HIS A 125 2.25 -9.44 3.08
N GLY A 126 1.33 -8.72 2.44
CA GLY A 126 0.00 -8.41 2.94
C GLY A 126 -1.06 -8.91 1.96
N ASP A 127 -1.47 -10.16 2.09
CA ASP A 127 -2.72 -10.66 1.49
C ASP A 127 -3.84 -10.50 2.54
N TRP A 128 -4.92 -9.84 2.17
CA TRP A 128 -6.04 -9.59 3.08
C TRP A 128 -6.86 -10.84 3.35
N ARG A 129 -6.86 -11.78 2.41
CA ARG A 129 -7.34 -13.13 2.63
C ARG A 129 -6.43 -13.85 3.63
N LEU A 130 -6.95 -14.84 4.31
CA LEU A 130 -6.11 -15.65 5.19
C LEU A 130 -5.05 -16.38 4.35
N ALA A 131 -3.79 -16.12 4.66
CA ALA A 131 -2.68 -16.75 3.96
C ALA A 131 -2.75 -18.29 4.14
N PRO A 132 -2.39 -19.07 3.10
CA PRO A 132 -2.32 -20.51 3.23
C PRO A 132 -1.28 -20.90 4.30
N PRO A 133 -1.52 -21.98 5.07
CA PRO A 133 -0.72 -22.34 6.24
C PRO A 133 0.76 -22.63 5.96
N HIS A 134 1.19 -22.69 4.73
CA HIS A 134 2.57 -22.99 4.32
C HIS A 134 3.24 -21.84 3.53
N SER A 135 2.77 -20.60 3.69
CA SER A 135 3.43 -19.46 3.04
C SER A 135 4.86 -19.30 3.56
N THR A 136 5.85 -19.28 2.66
CA THR A 136 7.25 -18.95 2.99
C THR A 136 7.49 -17.45 3.09
N ARG A 137 6.47 -16.62 2.83
CA ARG A 137 6.55 -15.15 2.83
C ARG A 137 6.47 -14.61 4.25
N VAL A 138 7.22 -13.56 4.52
CA VAL A 138 7.15 -12.85 5.81
C VAL A 138 5.90 -11.98 5.81
N LEU A 139 4.87 -12.45 6.51
CA LEU A 139 3.57 -11.80 6.58
C LEU A 139 3.57 -10.58 7.49
N VAL A 140 2.58 -9.70 7.29
CA VAL A 140 2.27 -8.63 8.25
C VAL A 140 1.92 -9.27 9.60
N HIS A 141 2.50 -8.75 10.67
CA HIS A 141 2.24 -9.19 12.04
C HIS A 141 2.36 -8.03 13.04
N GLY A 142 1.66 -8.17 14.16
CA GLY A 142 1.62 -7.18 15.23
C GLY A 142 0.60 -6.08 14.97
N PHE A 143 0.66 -5.03 15.80
CA PHE A 143 -0.31 -3.93 15.81
C PHE A 143 0.35 -2.63 15.37
N PHE A 144 -0.45 -1.76 14.73
CA PHE A 144 -0.01 -0.47 14.21
C PHE A 144 -0.93 0.63 14.71
N ASP A 145 -0.34 1.79 15.04
CA ASP A 145 -1.07 2.96 15.54
C ASP A 145 -1.74 3.75 14.42
N LEU A 146 -1.22 3.59 13.19
CA LEU A 146 -1.80 4.14 11.98
C LEU A 146 -1.71 3.10 10.86
N ILE A 147 -2.83 2.83 10.19
CA ILE A 147 -2.88 2.03 8.97
C ILE A 147 -3.30 2.94 7.83
N ILE A 148 -2.53 2.96 6.75
CA ILE A 148 -2.79 3.81 5.58
C ILE A 148 -2.91 2.99 4.32
N GLY A 149 -3.66 3.50 3.34
CA GLY A 149 -3.77 2.89 2.03
C GLY A 149 -4.46 3.79 1.02
N SER A 150 -4.19 3.56 -0.25
CA SER A 150 -4.79 4.31 -1.34
C SER A 150 -5.25 3.40 -2.46
N ASP A 151 -6.34 3.78 -3.12
CA ASP A 151 -6.88 3.07 -4.29
C ASP A 151 -7.26 1.59 -4.05
N LEU A 152 -7.60 1.20 -2.81
CA LEU A 152 -7.83 -0.19 -2.43
C LEU A 152 -9.23 -0.74 -2.78
N LEU A 153 -10.20 0.14 -3.02
CA LEU A 153 -11.62 -0.23 -3.16
C LEU A 153 -12.03 -0.50 -4.61
N TYR A 154 -11.09 -0.98 -5.45
CA TYR A 154 -11.33 -1.21 -6.88
C TYR A 154 -12.06 -2.53 -7.18
N GLU A 155 -11.98 -3.51 -6.29
CA GLU A 155 -12.71 -4.78 -6.38
C GLU A 155 -13.78 -4.86 -5.29
N ARG A 156 -14.80 -5.67 -5.56
CA ARG A 156 -15.84 -5.97 -4.58
C ARG A 156 -15.31 -6.94 -3.54
N ASP A 157 -15.51 -6.63 -2.27
CA ASP A 157 -15.08 -7.43 -1.11
C ASP A 157 -16.29 -7.74 -0.21
N ASP A 158 -17.10 -8.69 -0.63
CA ASP A 158 -18.31 -9.08 0.10
C ASP A 158 -18.00 -9.79 1.43
N ASP A 159 -16.83 -10.42 1.52
CA ASP A 159 -16.39 -11.18 2.69
C ASP A 159 -15.66 -10.30 3.71
N ALA A 160 -15.54 -8.99 3.46
CA ALA A 160 -14.90 -8.01 4.33
C ALA A 160 -13.43 -8.34 4.67
N HIS A 161 -12.70 -8.94 3.74
CA HIS A 161 -11.30 -9.33 3.96
C HIS A 161 -10.40 -8.14 4.30
N LEU A 162 -10.60 -7.01 3.60
CA LEU A 162 -9.83 -5.78 3.84
C LEU A 162 -10.12 -5.21 5.23
N ALA A 163 -11.42 -5.06 5.60
CA ALA A 163 -11.79 -4.53 6.90
C ALA A 163 -11.31 -5.46 8.04
N GLY A 164 -11.49 -6.76 7.90
CA GLY A 164 -10.99 -7.75 8.86
C GLY A 164 -9.46 -7.78 8.95
N PHE A 165 -8.74 -7.55 7.84
CA PHE A 165 -7.29 -7.41 7.87
C PHE A 165 -6.87 -6.17 8.68
N ILE A 166 -7.52 -5.03 8.44
CA ILE A 166 -7.28 -3.79 9.19
C ILE A 166 -7.57 -4.02 10.68
N GLY A 167 -8.73 -4.60 11.04
CA GLY A 167 -9.10 -4.88 12.41
C GLY A 167 -8.09 -5.77 13.16
N ARG A 168 -7.53 -6.79 12.48
CA ARG A 168 -6.50 -7.68 13.07
C ARG A 168 -5.17 -6.99 13.35
N HIS A 169 -4.85 -5.89 12.68
CA HIS A 169 -3.56 -5.21 12.76
C HIS A 169 -3.62 -3.80 13.39
N ALA A 170 -4.81 -3.28 13.65
CA ALA A 170 -4.98 -2.00 14.31
C ALA A 170 -4.72 -2.12 15.83
N ALA A 171 -3.88 -1.25 16.37
CA ALA A 171 -3.74 -1.08 17.81
C ALA A 171 -5.02 -0.48 18.41
N VAL A 172 -5.18 -0.59 19.72
CA VAL A 172 -6.29 0.08 20.42
C VAL A 172 -6.16 1.60 20.22
N GLY A 173 -7.20 2.21 19.65
CA GLY A 173 -7.20 3.64 19.32
C GLY A 173 -6.44 4.01 18.05
N ALA A 174 -6.10 3.02 17.22
CA ALA A 174 -5.43 3.27 15.94
C ALA A 174 -6.30 4.11 14.99
N GLU A 175 -5.63 4.93 14.20
CA GLU A 175 -6.22 5.62 13.06
C GLU A 175 -6.09 4.78 11.78
N VAL A 176 -7.05 4.96 10.86
CA VAL A 176 -7.02 4.34 9.52
C VAL A 176 -7.30 5.42 8.48
N TRP A 177 -6.37 5.62 7.55
CA TRP A 177 -6.51 6.58 6.45
C TRP A 177 -6.61 5.84 5.12
N ILE A 178 -7.78 5.90 4.50
CA ILE A 178 -7.99 5.33 3.16
C ILE A 178 -8.32 6.46 2.19
N VAL A 179 -7.44 6.68 1.21
CA VAL A 179 -7.66 7.64 0.13
C VAL A 179 -8.23 6.91 -1.08
N ASP A 180 -9.44 7.28 -1.48
CA ASP A 180 -10.18 6.63 -2.57
C ASP A 180 -10.87 7.67 -3.45
N PRO A 181 -10.82 7.53 -4.79
CA PRO A 181 -11.47 8.47 -5.72
C PRO A 181 -13.00 8.34 -5.75
N ASN A 182 -13.62 7.99 -4.62
CA ASN A 182 -15.06 7.81 -4.45
C ASN A 182 -15.63 6.63 -5.27
N ARG A 183 -14.99 5.48 -5.22
CA ARG A 183 -15.47 4.26 -5.89
C ARG A 183 -16.78 3.75 -5.30
N SER A 184 -17.54 3.03 -6.12
CA SER A 184 -18.85 2.45 -5.75
C SER A 184 -18.78 1.45 -4.57
N ASN A 185 -17.62 0.87 -4.27
CA ASN A 185 -17.42 -0.07 -3.17
C ASN A 185 -17.24 0.63 -1.80
N ARG A 186 -16.99 1.94 -1.77
CA ARG A 186 -16.78 2.72 -0.53
C ARG A 186 -17.90 2.56 0.51
N PRO A 187 -19.21 2.66 0.16
CA PRO A 187 -20.26 2.49 1.17
C PRO A 187 -20.30 1.10 1.81
N ALA A 188 -19.91 0.05 1.08
CA ALA A 188 -19.82 -1.30 1.63
C ALA A 188 -18.63 -1.39 2.60
N PHE A 189 -17.46 -0.90 2.20
CA PHE A 189 -16.28 -0.84 3.05
C PHE A 189 -16.54 -0.04 4.35
N ASN A 190 -17.19 1.11 4.27
CA ASN A 190 -17.52 1.91 5.46
C ASN A 190 -18.39 1.14 6.46
N ARG A 191 -19.38 0.36 5.98
CA ARG A 191 -20.18 -0.51 6.87
C ARG A 191 -19.35 -1.63 7.49
N GLN A 192 -18.44 -2.23 6.71
CA GLN A 192 -17.54 -3.27 7.19
C GLN A 192 -16.60 -2.75 8.29
N MET A 193 -16.01 -1.56 8.09
CA MET A 193 -15.17 -0.91 9.09
C MET A 193 -15.96 -0.54 10.37
N ALA A 194 -17.20 -0.12 10.25
CA ALA A 194 -18.05 0.11 11.41
C ALA A 194 -18.31 -1.17 12.21
N ASN A 195 -18.45 -2.33 11.54
CA ASN A 195 -18.57 -3.63 12.21
C ASN A 195 -17.28 -4.05 12.94
N GLU A 196 -16.10 -3.60 12.45
CA GLU A 196 -14.81 -3.77 13.14
C GLU A 196 -14.62 -2.75 14.30
N GLY A 197 -15.60 -1.88 14.54
CA GLY A 197 -15.57 -0.92 15.66
C GLY A 197 -14.98 0.46 15.34
N PHE A 198 -14.74 0.77 14.07
CA PHE A 198 -14.23 2.08 13.65
C PHE A 198 -15.37 3.09 13.45
N SER A 199 -15.16 4.32 13.96
CA SER A 199 -15.96 5.49 13.58
C SER A 199 -15.39 6.11 12.32
N MET A 200 -16.27 6.54 11.39
CA MET A 200 -15.88 7.05 10.08
C MET A 200 -15.98 8.57 10.05
N GLN A 201 -14.95 9.21 9.52
CA GLN A 201 -14.95 10.61 9.15
C GLN A 201 -14.53 10.73 7.67
N GLU A 202 -15.29 11.47 6.87
CA GLU A 202 -14.98 11.70 5.46
C GLU A 202 -14.46 13.13 5.27
N GLU A 203 -13.35 13.25 4.58
CA GLU A 203 -12.78 14.52 4.12
C GLU A 203 -12.77 14.52 2.60
N LYS A 204 -13.08 15.65 1.98
CA LYS A 204 -12.89 15.86 0.53
C LYS A 204 -11.53 16.51 0.34
N LEU A 205 -10.69 15.87 -0.44
CA LEU A 205 -9.39 16.36 -0.89
C LEU A 205 -9.53 17.08 -2.22
#